data_72ad147abf35e9922adcd4fb1c41c0d9
#
_entry.id   72ad147abf35e9922adcd4fb1c41c0d9
#
_cell.length_a   1.000
_cell.length_b   1.000
_cell.length_c   1.000
_cell.angle_alpha   90.00
_cell.angle_beta   90.00
_cell.angle_gamma   90.00
#
_symmetry.space_group_name_H-M   'P 1'
#
loop_
_entity.id
_entity.type
_entity.pdbx_description
1 polymer ?
#
loop_
_entity_poly.entity_id
_entity_poly.type
_entity_poly.pdbx_seq_one_letter_code
_entity_poly.pdbx_strand_id
1 'polypeptide(L)'
;MPQGSTQCSLLALVCGFAIFLLPSVFGEGAARAAGADEAIGTRYEIRFEDLPAPYATQSVGNRPVVIERPAGAQLRVPDGFDVSLFADGLQNPRAMVVAADGAVFVTEPNVGQVTRLTDEDGDGRAESAISFAGDFRLPSGISLHEGDLYVADERAVWWLGAASGRRFAEGRRPITRAGALGDAGGHWTRMLRFSPDGKSIFVSVGSEGNLDEEPLPRASIQRFDLVSGEQTLYAAGLRNPVGLAFFPGTERLFTVVNERDGLGDELVPDYLTEVKQGGFYGWPYAYLGANPDPTFGDIRPDLVTATLAPDVLFAAHSAALDLVFYDGVQFPVDYRGDAFVALHGSWNAATPTGYKIVRVAFDEGKPVGSYETFVAGFWTEGQAPARVGGRAAGLAL
;
A
#
# COMPACT_ATOMS: atom_id res chain seq x y z
N MET A 1 40.73 -9.92 -12.84
CA MET A 1 39.85 -9.30 -11.86
C MET A 1 38.44 -9.67 -12.28
N PRO A 2 37.69 -10.51 -11.57
CA PRO A 2 36.28 -10.77 -11.87
C PRO A 2 35.41 -9.74 -11.15
N GLN A 3 34.53 -9.10 -11.89
CA GLN A 3 33.46 -8.26 -11.34
C GLN A 3 32.39 -9.19 -10.75
N GLY A 4 32.18 -9.08 -9.45
CA GLY A 4 31.09 -9.74 -8.75
C GLY A 4 29.77 -9.05 -9.07
N SER A 5 28.85 -9.78 -9.68
CA SER A 5 27.46 -9.36 -9.85
C SER A 5 26.69 -9.65 -8.56
N THR A 6 26.29 -8.64 -7.84
CA THR A 6 25.35 -8.77 -6.70
C THR A 6 23.96 -8.99 -7.28
N GLN A 7 23.46 -10.22 -7.23
CA GLN A 7 22.06 -10.53 -7.56
C GLN A 7 21.21 -10.36 -6.30
N CYS A 8 20.31 -9.39 -6.34
CA CYS A 8 19.23 -9.29 -5.37
C CYS A 8 17.99 -10.01 -5.97
N SER A 9 17.72 -11.22 -5.48
CA SER A 9 16.66 -12.08 -6.01
C SER A 9 15.40 -11.91 -5.17
N LEU A 10 14.47 -11.09 -5.63
CA LEU A 10 13.09 -11.13 -5.12
C LEU A 10 12.07 -11.49 -6.22
N LEU A 11 12.50 -11.71 -7.45
CA LEU A 11 11.75 -12.37 -8.53
C LEU A 11 12.74 -12.85 -9.59
N ALA A 12 12.84 -14.13 -9.85
CA ALA A 12 13.70 -14.67 -10.92
C ALA A 12 12.92 -14.76 -12.23
N LEU A 13 13.51 -14.27 -13.32
CA LEU A 13 12.95 -14.26 -14.68
C LEU A 13 13.80 -15.13 -15.61
N VAL A 14 13.16 -15.99 -16.40
CA VAL A 14 13.79 -16.66 -17.55
C VAL A 14 13.09 -16.24 -18.83
N CYS A 15 13.82 -15.61 -19.77
CA CYS A 15 13.31 -15.16 -21.06
C CYS A 15 13.33 -16.24 -22.13
N GLY A 16 12.19 -16.45 -22.79
CA GLY A 16 12.09 -17.14 -24.09
C GLY A 16 11.10 -16.39 -24.99
N PHE A 17 11.58 -15.94 -26.17
CA PHE A 17 10.82 -15.15 -27.15
C PHE A 17 9.86 -16.00 -27.98
N ALA A 18 8.59 -15.59 -28.10
CA ALA A 18 7.79 -15.77 -29.33
C ALA A 18 6.63 -14.76 -29.36
N ILE A 19 6.61 -13.92 -30.39
CA ILE A 19 5.56 -12.92 -30.64
C ILE A 19 4.43 -13.57 -31.42
N PHE A 20 3.18 -13.53 -30.91
CA PHE A 20 1.96 -13.66 -31.69
C PHE A 20 0.95 -12.58 -31.29
N LEU A 21 0.66 -11.69 -32.24
CA LEU A 21 -0.41 -10.72 -32.14
C LEU A 21 -1.74 -11.39 -32.46
N LEU A 22 -2.70 -11.34 -31.54
CA LEU A 22 -4.12 -11.55 -31.82
C LEU A 22 -4.95 -10.38 -31.28
N PRO A 23 -6.01 -9.97 -31.99
CA PRO A 23 -6.75 -8.74 -31.68
C PRO A 23 -7.67 -8.92 -30.47
N SER A 24 -7.62 -7.96 -29.56
CA SER A 24 -8.51 -7.85 -28.41
C SER A 24 -9.93 -7.47 -28.85
N VAL A 25 -10.88 -8.30 -28.52
CA VAL A 25 -12.30 -7.98 -28.57
C VAL A 25 -12.66 -7.19 -27.31
N PHE A 26 -12.98 -5.91 -27.46
CA PHE A 26 -13.51 -5.08 -26.38
C PHE A 26 -14.93 -5.53 -26.03
N GLY A 27 -15.11 -6.05 -24.82
CA GLY A 27 -16.43 -6.25 -24.21
C GLY A 27 -16.66 -5.14 -23.20
N GLU A 28 -17.65 -4.30 -23.46
CA GLU A 28 -18.23 -3.40 -22.45
C GLU A 28 -18.87 -4.26 -21.36
N GLY A 29 -18.34 -4.20 -20.14
CA GLY A 29 -18.88 -4.88 -18.98
C GLY A 29 -18.53 -4.13 -17.72
N ALA A 30 -19.58 -3.77 -16.95
CA ALA A 30 -19.47 -3.28 -15.59
C ALA A 30 -18.40 -4.07 -14.81
N ALA A 31 -17.66 -3.39 -13.94
CA ALA A 31 -16.60 -3.97 -13.10
C ALA A 31 -17.12 -5.22 -12.38
N ARG A 32 -16.88 -6.39 -12.97
CA ARG A 32 -17.29 -7.66 -12.41
C ARG A 32 -16.34 -7.97 -11.26
N ALA A 33 -16.88 -8.11 -10.05
CA ALA A 33 -16.10 -8.52 -8.90
C ALA A 33 -15.32 -9.81 -9.24
N ALA A 34 -14.01 -9.76 -9.00
CA ALA A 34 -13.11 -10.86 -9.26
C ALA A 34 -13.48 -12.09 -8.42
N GLY A 35 -13.47 -13.25 -9.02
CA GLY A 35 -13.58 -14.54 -8.33
C GLY A 35 -12.21 -15.09 -7.93
N ALA A 36 -12.19 -16.19 -7.19
CA ALA A 36 -10.94 -16.90 -6.86
C ALA A 36 -10.11 -17.26 -8.11
N ASP A 37 -10.75 -17.36 -9.28
CA ASP A 37 -10.15 -17.68 -10.57
C ASP A 37 -9.86 -16.45 -11.46
N GLU A 38 -9.75 -15.26 -10.87
CA GLU A 38 -9.46 -14.04 -11.64
C GLU A 38 -8.21 -14.21 -12.52
N ALA A 39 -8.34 -13.87 -13.81
CA ALA A 39 -7.23 -13.95 -14.75
C ALA A 39 -6.21 -12.81 -14.51
N ILE A 40 -4.94 -13.11 -14.68
CA ILE A 40 -3.87 -12.12 -14.71
C ILE A 40 -4.07 -11.20 -15.92
N GLY A 41 -3.77 -9.89 -15.75
CA GLY A 41 -4.02 -8.87 -16.76
C GLY A 41 -5.49 -8.43 -16.86
N THR A 42 -6.39 -8.95 -16.00
CA THR A 42 -7.77 -8.43 -15.94
C THR A 42 -7.71 -6.94 -15.61
N ARG A 43 -8.25 -6.12 -16.51
CA ARG A 43 -8.27 -4.66 -16.39
C ARG A 43 -9.56 -4.16 -15.78
N TYR A 44 -9.45 -3.17 -14.92
CA TYR A 44 -10.54 -2.48 -14.24
C TYR A 44 -10.45 -0.99 -14.52
N GLU A 45 -11.57 -0.39 -14.84
CA GLU A 45 -11.75 1.04 -14.96
C GLU A 45 -13.04 1.41 -14.21
N ILE A 46 -12.92 2.16 -13.13
CA ILE A 46 -14.06 2.64 -12.35
C ILE A 46 -14.15 4.15 -12.57
N ARG A 47 -15.27 4.61 -13.10
CA ARG A 47 -15.47 6.00 -13.45
C ARG A 47 -16.35 6.69 -12.41
N PHE A 48 -16.12 7.98 -12.18
CA PHE A 48 -16.90 8.77 -11.23
C PHE A 48 -18.38 8.82 -11.60
N GLU A 49 -18.69 8.88 -12.89
CA GLU A 49 -20.07 8.92 -13.42
C GLU A 49 -20.83 7.61 -13.26
N ASP A 50 -20.15 6.49 -13.06
CA ASP A 50 -20.75 5.17 -12.90
C ASP A 50 -21.00 4.81 -11.43
N LEU A 51 -20.59 5.66 -10.49
CA LEU A 51 -20.74 5.38 -9.06
C LEU A 51 -22.21 5.43 -8.64
N PRO A 52 -22.68 4.46 -7.83
CA PRO A 52 -24.05 4.48 -7.31
C PRO A 52 -24.27 5.66 -6.37
N ALA A 53 -25.51 6.07 -6.22
CA ALA A 53 -25.88 7.01 -5.17
C ALA A 53 -25.66 6.38 -3.79
N PRO A 54 -25.39 7.19 -2.73
CA PRO A 54 -25.35 6.69 -1.36
C PRO A 54 -26.60 5.86 -1.01
N TYR A 55 -26.37 4.71 -0.38
CA TYR A 55 -27.42 3.76 0.05
C TYR A 55 -28.17 3.04 -1.09
N ALA A 56 -27.70 3.12 -2.33
CA ALA A 56 -28.31 2.39 -3.46
C ALA A 56 -28.20 0.87 -3.29
N THR A 57 -27.15 0.39 -2.60
CA THR A 57 -26.96 -1.00 -2.19
C THR A 57 -26.84 -1.08 -0.67
N GLN A 58 -27.09 -2.27 -0.12
CA GLN A 58 -26.96 -2.49 1.32
C GLN A 58 -25.50 -2.74 1.69
N SER A 59 -25.00 -2.03 2.70
CA SER A 59 -23.71 -2.37 3.31
C SER A 59 -23.78 -3.72 4.00
N VAL A 60 -22.76 -4.56 3.81
CA VAL A 60 -22.70 -5.94 4.31
C VAL A 60 -21.43 -6.17 5.12
N GLY A 61 -21.42 -7.21 5.95
CA GLY A 61 -20.22 -7.76 6.57
C GLY A 61 -19.93 -9.14 5.99
N ASN A 62 -18.75 -9.35 5.43
CA ASN A 62 -18.34 -10.61 4.82
C ASN A 62 -16.84 -10.85 5.04
N ARG A 63 -16.48 -11.10 6.31
CA ARG A 63 -15.07 -11.24 6.71
C ARG A 63 -14.46 -12.49 6.10
N PRO A 64 -13.26 -12.42 5.49
CA PRO A 64 -12.58 -13.59 4.97
C PRO A 64 -12.14 -14.52 6.10
N VAL A 65 -12.01 -15.79 5.76
CA VAL A 65 -11.38 -16.82 6.61
C VAL A 65 -9.97 -17.04 6.10
N VAL A 66 -8.97 -16.75 6.92
CA VAL A 66 -7.58 -17.08 6.60
C VAL A 66 -7.39 -18.57 6.84
N ILE A 67 -6.92 -19.27 5.83
CA ILE A 67 -6.67 -20.70 5.86
C ILE A 67 -5.19 -20.97 5.58
N GLU A 68 -4.73 -22.15 5.95
CA GLU A 68 -3.45 -22.64 5.43
C GLU A 68 -3.56 -22.75 3.89
N ARG A 69 -2.55 -22.28 3.18
CA ARG A 69 -2.55 -22.34 1.72
C ARG A 69 -2.64 -23.80 1.27
N PRO A 70 -3.59 -24.17 0.41
CA PRO A 70 -3.72 -25.54 -0.08
C PRO A 70 -2.42 -26.02 -0.73
N ALA A 71 -2.07 -27.29 -0.51
CA ALA A 71 -0.87 -27.88 -1.11
C ALA A 71 -0.90 -27.74 -2.64
N GLY A 72 0.19 -27.21 -3.21
CA GLY A 72 0.30 -26.95 -4.64
C GLY A 72 -0.38 -25.66 -5.13
N ALA A 73 -1.12 -24.93 -4.28
CA ALA A 73 -1.64 -23.62 -4.65
C ALA A 73 -0.48 -22.60 -4.76
N GLN A 74 -0.39 -21.95 -5.92
CA GLN A 74 0.62 -20.92 -6.19
C GLN A 74 -0.05 -19.57 -6.41
N LEU A 75 0.70 -18.50 -6.13
CA LEU A 75 0.33 -17.20 -6.66
C LEU A 75 0.51 -17.22 -8.17
N ARG A 76 -0.36 -16.51 -8.87
CA ARG A 76 -0.33 -16.37 -10.32
C ARG A 76 0.19 -14.98 -10.66
N VAL A 77 1.04 -14.91 -11.67
CA VAL A 77 1.70 -13.69 -12.21
C VAL A 77 1.64 -13.72 -13.74
N PRO A 78 1.93 -12.62 -14.43
CA PRO A 78 2.02 -12.60 -15.90
C PRO A 78 3.03 -13.60 -16.42
N ASP A 79 2.86 -14.04 -17.67
CA ASP A 79 3.83 -14.86 -18.36
C ASP A 79 5.22 -14.20 -18.37
N GLY A 80 6.25 -14.97 -18.05
CA GLY A 80 7.62 -14.50 -17.95
C GLY A 80 8.03 -13.96 -16.57
N PHE A 81 7.12 -13.99 -15.58
CA PHE A 81 7.40 -13.72 -14.18
C PHE A 81 7.32 -15.01 -13.36
N ASP A 82 8.14 -15.09 -12.32
CA ASP A 82 8.13 -16.15 -11.34
C ASP A 82 7.87 -15.62 -9.94
N VAL A 83 7.25 -16.43 -9.09
CA VAL A 83 7.01 -16.14 -7.67
C VAL A 83 7.63 -17.23 -6.82
N SER A 84 8.49 -16.84 -5.88
CA SER A 84 9.07 -17.74 -4.88
C SER A 84 8.75 -17.28 -3.47
N LEU A 85 8.77 -18.22 -2.53
CA LEU A 85 8.68 -17.95 -1.09
C LEU A 85 10.06 -17.55 -0.58
N PHE A 86 10.23 -16.28 -0.17
CA PHE A 86 11.47 -15.78 0.40
C PHE A 86 11.62 -16.13 1.88
N ALA A 87 10.57 -15.93 2.70
CA ALA A 87 10.56 -16.27 4.12
C ALA A 87 9.15 -16.62 4.59
N ASP A 88 9.05 -17.43 5.64
CA ASP A 88 7.82 -17.80 6.33
C ASP A 88 7.95 -17.62 7.86
N GLY A 89 6.90 -17.96 8.60
CA GLY A 89 6.91 -17.91 10.06
C GLY A 89 6.80 -16.52 10.69
N LEU A 90 6.68 -15.45 9.90
CA LEU A 90 6.55 -14.07 10.39
C LEU A 90 5.16 -13.82 11.00
N GLN A 91 5.12 -12.93 12.02
CA GLN A 91 3.91 -12.62 12.77
C GLN A 91 3.22 -11.36 12.25
N ASN A 92 2.29 -11.52 11.29
CA ASN A 92 1.55 -10.42 10.67
C ASN A 92 2.47 -9.36 10.03
N PRO A 93 3.38 -9.74 9.08
CA PRO A 93 4.31 -8.81 8.44
C PRO A 93 3.54 -7.69 7.75
N ARG A 94 3.99 -6.42 7.89
CA ARG A 94 3.22 -5.27 7.43
C ARG A 94 3.91 -4.46 6.33
N ALA A 95 5.13 -4.05 6.55
CA ALA A 95 5.92 -3.29 5.59
C ALA A 95 7.35 -3.82 5.58
N MET A 96 8.05 -3.61 4.46
CA MET A 96 9.42 -4.09 4.30
C MET A 96 10.27 -3.11 3.50
N VAL A 97 11.59 -3.22 3.67
CA VAL A 97 12.60 -2.55 2.84
C VAL A 97 13.77 -3.49 2.61
N VAL A 98 14.46 -3.31 1.49
CA VAL A 98 15.67 -4.07 1.14
C VAL A 98 16.88 -3.16 1.32
N ALA A 99 17.84 -3.58 2.15
CA ALA A 99 19.08 -2.84 2.37
C ALA A 99 20.11 -3.12 1.27
N ALA A 100 21.16 -2.30 1.20
CA ALA A 100 22.19 -2.39 0.17
C ALA A 100 22.99 -3.71 0.19
N ASP A 101 23.01 -4.42 1.31
CA ASP A 101 23.62 -5.76 1.45
C ASP A 101 22.64 -6.90 1.11
N GLY A 102 21.46 -6.60 0.59
CA GLY A 102 20.42 -7.57 0.23
C GLY A 102 19.55 -8.03 1.41
N ALA A 103 19.83 -7.61 2.65
CA ALA A 103 19.00 -7.95 3.79
C ALA A 103 17.62 -7.28 3.70
N VAL A 104 16.57 -8.04 3.99
CA VAL A 104 15.19 -7.55 4.03
C VAL A 104 14.79 -7.28 5.47
N PHE A 105 14.31 -6.08 5.75
CA PHE A 105 13.79 -5.69 7.05
C PHE A 105 12.28 -5.61 7.00
N VAL A 106 11.60 -6.31 7.91
CA VAL A 106 10.14 -6.45 7.93
C VAL A 106 9.60 -6.01 9.28
N THR A 107 8.59 -5.15 9.29
CA THR A 107 7.84 -4.82 10.52
C THR A 107 6.85 -5.91 10.85
N GLU A 108 6.82 -6.34 12.10
CA GLU A 108 5.89 -7.33 12.66
C GLU A 108 5.07 -6.71 13.80
N PRO A 109 3.92 -6.08 13.49
CA PRO A 109 3.10 -5.35 14.47
C PRO A 109 2.67 -6.17 15.67
N ASN A 110 2.26 -7.43 15.47
CA ASN A 110 1.69 -8.27 16.53
C ASN A 110 2.69 -8.61 17.63
N VAL A 111 3.97 -8.64 17.31
CA VAL A 111 5.07 -8.91 18.26
C VAL A 111 5.92 -7.68 18.56
N GLY A 112 5.59 -6.54 17.92
CA GLY A 112 6.24 -5.26 18.21
C GLY A 112 7.71 -5.19 17.83
N GLN A 113 8.10 -5.80 16.69
CA GLN A 113 9.50 -5.89 16.30
C GLN A 113 9.71 -5.56 14.81
N VAL A 114 10.99 -5.37 14.47
CA VAL A 114 11.53 -5.42 13.12
C VAL A 114 12.37 -6.67 13.00
N THR A 115 12.06 -7.51 12.03
CA THR A 115 12.82 -8.71 11.72
C THR A 115 13.73 -8.47 10.53
N ARG A 116 15.01 -8.86 10.67
CA ARG A 116 15.99 -8.89 9.59
C ARG A 116 16.03 -10.28 9.01
N LEU A 117 15.78 -10.38 7.69
CA LEU A 117 15.87 -11.60 6.91
C LEU A 117 17.13 -11.54 6.04
N THR A 118 17.85 -12.67 5.94
CA THR A 118 19.07 -12.74 5.14
C THR A 118 19.06 -14.02 4.32
N ASP A 119 19.24 -13.86 3.03
CA ASP A 119 19.58 -14.91 2.08
C ASP A 119 21.11 -14.98 2.01
N GLU A 120 21.70 -16.04 2.58
CA GLU A 120 23.14 -16.17 2.79
C GLU A 120 23.83 -16.83 1.60
N ASP A 121 23.11 -17.67 0.82
CA ASP A 121 23.66 -18.41 -0.30
C ASP A 121 23.19 -17.90 -1.68
N GLY A 122 22.22 -16.96 -1.69
CA GLY A 122 21.75 -16.30 -2.91
C GLY A 122 20.73 -17.12 -3.70
N ASP A 123 20.04 -18.07 -3.07
CA ASP A 123 19.06 -18.93 -3.72
C ASP A 123 17.66 -18.30 -3.82
N GLY A 124 17.47 -17.12 -3.24
CA GLY A 124 16.21 -16.39 -3.20
C GLY A 124 15.33 -16.77 -2.01
N ARG A 125 15.91 -17.43 -1.00
CA ARG A 125 15.24 -17.80 0.24
C ARG A 125 16.08 -17.37 1.45
N ALA A 126 15.43 -16.86 2.48
CA ALA A 126 16.14 -16.45 3.69
C ALA A 126 16.40 -17.65 4.62
N GLU A 127 17.68 -17.94 4.92
CA GLU A 127 18.11 -18.93 5.92
C GLU A 127 18.07 -18.36 7.34
N SER A 128 18.13 -17.03 7.46
CA SER A 128 18.17 -16.35 8.75
C SER A 128 17.05 -15.35 8.90
N ALA A 129 16.31 -15.47 10.02
CA ALA A 129 15.30 -14.51 10.47
C ALA A 129 15.60 -14.14 11.92
N ILE A 130 16.05 -12.93 12.17
CA ILE A 130 16.41 -12.45 13.51
C ILE A 130 15.66 -11.17 13.86
N SER A 131 15.29 -11.03 15.15
CA SER A 131 14.78 -9.77 15.68
C SER A 131 15.88 -8.72 15.66
N PHE A 132 15.76 -7.74 14.77
CA PHE A 132 16.73 -6.65 14.63
C PHE A 132 16.54 -5.56 15.69
N ALA A 133 15.29 -5.21 15.97
CA ALA A 133 14.89 -4.27 17.01
C ALA A 133 13.49 -4.59 17.52
N GLY A 134 13.20 -4.31 18.77
CA GLY A 134 11.93 -4.59 19.43
C GLY A 134 11.36 -3.43 20.23
N ASP A 135 10.33 -3.73 21.05
CA ASP A 135 9.59 -2.79 21.90
C ASP A 135 8.85 -1.68 21.15
N PHE A 136 8.43 -1.94 19.93
CA PHE A 136 7.54 -1.05 19.19
C PHE A 136 6.08 -1.30 19.55
N ARG A 137 5.26 -0.27 19.39
CA ARG A 137 3.81 -0.40 19.49
C ARG A 137 3.19 -0.42 18.09
N LEU A 138 2.83 -1.60 17.60
CA LEU A 138 2.27 -1.80 16.26
C LEU A 138 3.14 -1.13 15.16
N PRO A 139 4.42 -1.50 14.99
CA PRO A 139 5.28 -0.94 13.96
C PRO A 139 4.68 -1.25 12.58
N SER A 140 4.53 -0.24 11.74
CA SER A 140 3.83 -0.37 10.46
C SER A 140 4.56 0.25 9.29
N GLY A 141 5.24 1.37 9.48
CA GLY A 141 6.05 2.00 8.47
C GLY A 141 7.53 1.68 8.65
N ILE A 142 8.25 1.55 7.54
CA ILE A 142 9.69 1.31 7.53
C ILE A 142 10.30 1.99 6.29
N SER A 143 11.47 2.60 6.44
CA SER A 143 12.17 3.26 5.34
C SER A 143 13.67 3.29 5.60
N LEU A 144 14.45 3.30 4.53
CA LEU A 144 15.89 3.55 4.56
C LEU A 144 16.18 4.99 4.15
N HIS A 145 17.13 5.63 4.81
CA HIS A 145 17.66 6.93 4.42
C HIS A 145 19.14 7.00 4.78
N GLU A 146 20.00 7.29 3.79
CA GLU A 146 21.46 7.34 3.93
C GLU A 146 22.07 6.10 4.59
N GLY A 147 21.46 4.92 4.35
CA GLY A 147 21.88 3.64 4.92
C GLY A 147 21.36 3.35 6.32
N ASP A 148 20.72 4.30 6.98
CA ASP A 148 20.07 4.13 8.28
C ASP A 148 18.62 3.65 8.13
N LEU A 149 18.17 2.83 9.09
CA LEU A 149 16.81 2.31 9.15
C LEU A 149 15.93 3.18 10.05
N TYR A 150 14.75 3.49 9.56
CA TYR A 150 13.72 4.24 10.28
C TYR A 150 12.43 3.44 10.31
N VAL A 151 11.76 3.47 11.46
CA VAL A 151 10.51 2.74 11.70
C VAL A 151 9.46 3.67 12.31
N ALA A 152 8.25 3.64 11.78
CA ALA A 152 7.11 4.31 12.40
C ALA A 152 6.22 3.30 13.14
N ASP A 153 5.92 3.61 14.37
CA ASP A 153 4.89 2.96 15.19
C ASP A 153 3.80 3.98 15.58
N GLU A 154 2.79 3.60 16.34
CA GLU A 154 1.73 4.53 16.76
C GLU A 154 2.25 5.73 17.58
N ARG A 155 3.45 5.66 18.18
CA ARG A 155 3.99 6.67 19.08
C ARG A 155 4.88 7.68 18.40
N ALA A 156 5.72 7.22 17.46
CA ALA A 156 6.76 8.05 16.86
C ALA A 156 7.36 7.43 15.59
N VAL A 157 8.15 8.22 14.87
CA VAL A 157 9.16 7.71 13.95
C VAL A 157 10.45 7.54 14.73
N TRP A 158 11.07 6.36 14.59
CA TRP A 158 12.27 5.93 15.31
C TRP A 158 13.44 5.75 14.35
N TRP A 159 14.59 6.28 14.70
CA TRP A 159 15.87 5.96 14.09
C TRP A 159 16.49 4.74 14.77
N LEU A 160 17.04 3.80 14.00
CA LEU A 160 17.63 2.55 14.50
C LEU A 160 19.13 2.41 14.18
N GLY A 161 19.72 3.33 13.40
CA GLY A 161 21.09 3.25 12.92
C GLY A 161 21.23 2.48 11.63
N ALA A 162 22.48 2.16 11.28
CA ALA A 162 22.83 1.51 10.03
C ALA A 162 22.13 0.16 9.84
N ALA A 163 21.54 -0.06 8.66
CA ALA A 163 20.86 -1.31 8.31
C ALA A 163 21.85 -2.37 7.82
N SER A 164 22.69 -2.02 6.83
CA SER A 164 23.62 -2.98 6.21
C SER A 164 24.75 -3.42 7.14
N GLY A 165 25.11 -4.71 7.05
CA GLY A 165 26.22 -5.28 7.81
C GLY A 165 25.96 -5.41 9.32
N ARG A 166 24.78 -5.10 9.81
CA ARG A 166 24.42 -5.14 11.23
C ARG A 166 23.46 -6.30 11.51
N ARG A 167 23.75 -7.02 12.60
CA ARG A 167 22.86 -8.08 13.10
C ARG A 167 21.76 -7.53 13.99
N PHE A 168 22.03 -6.42 14.70
CA PHE A 168 21.10 -5.76 15.60
C PHE A 168 21.19 -4.24 15.43
N ALA A 169 20.10 -3.54 15.74
CA ALA A 169 20.05 -2.10 15.74
C ALA A 169 21.12 -1.50 16.67
N GLU A 170 21.69 -0.37 16.29
CA GLU A 170 22.65 0.38 17.15
C GLU A 170 21.97 0.97 18.38
N GLY A 171 20.68 1.29 18.24
CA GLY A 171 19.86 1.86 19.29
C GLY A 171 18.46 2.18 18.77
N ARG A 172 17.69 2.87 19.59
CA ARG A 172 16.38 3.40 19.18
C ARG A 172 16.20 4.79 19.78
N ARG A 173 16.06 5.79 18.93
CA ARG A 173 15.72 7.16 19.37
C ARG A 173 14.57 7.72 18.56
N PRO A 174 13.59 8.41 19.19
CA PRO A 174 12.54 9.07 18.45
C PRO A 174 13.11 10.26 17.70
N ILE A 175 12.63 10.47 16.47
CA ILE A 175 12.93 11.66 15.67
C ILE A 175 11.74 12.61 15.59
N THR A 176 10.54 12.14 15.92
CA THR A 176 9.35 12.97 16.10
C THR A 176 9.07 13.18 17.58
N ARG A 177 8.50 14.33 17.93
CA ARG A 177 8.08 14.60 19.31
C ARG A 177 6.92 13.70 19.75
N ALA A 178 6.75 13.53 21.04
CA ALA A 178 5.62 12.78 21.60
C ALA A 178 4.28 13.41 21.15
N GLY A 179 3.31 12.56 20.77
CA GLY A 179 2.00 12.97 20.28
C GLY A 179 1.96 13.50 18.84
N ALA A 180 3.11 13.61 18.17
CA ALA A 180 3.17 14.13 16.80
C ALA A 180 2.38 13.30 15.78
N LEU A 181 2.16 12.01 16.03
CA LEU A 181 1.42 11.08 15.18
C LEU A 181 -0.01 10.80 15.68
N GLY A 182 -0.52 11.63 16.61
CA GLY A 182 -1.82 11.44 17.23
C GLY A 182 -1.82 10.38 18.32
N ASP A 183 -3.00 10.16 18.91
CA ASP A 183 -3.20 9.13 19.91
C ASP A 183 -3.22 7.72 19.28
N ALA A 184 -3.08 6.71 20.10
CA ALA A 184 -3.18 5.32 19.67
C ALA A 184 -4.64 4.93 19.40
N GLY A 185 -4.83 3.97 18.49
CA GLY A 185 -6.15 3.44 18.15
C GLY A 185 -6.63 3.86 16.75
N GLY A 186 -7.82 3.44 16.40
CA GLY A 186 -8.39 3.66 15.08
C GLY A 186 -7.56 3.02 13.97
N HIS A 187 -7.31 3.76 12.90
CA HIS A 187 -6.37 3.36 11.86
C HIS A 187 -4.94 3.53 12.39
N TRP A 188 -4.39 2.45 12.87
CA TRP A 188 -3.13 2.39 13.63
C TRP A 188 -1.87 2.49 12.75
N THR A 189 -1.98 2.33 11.44
CA THR A 189 -0.81 2.38 10.54
C THR A 189 -0.24 3.79 10.44
N ARG A 190 1.10 3.86 10.41
CA ARG A 190 1.90 5.06 10.22
C ARG A 190 2.96 4.73 9.17
N MET A 191 2.64 4.90 7.88
CA MET A 191 3.65 4.73 6.83
C MET A 191 4.53 5.97 6.76
N LEU A 192 5.79 5.78 6.36
CA LEU A 192 6.73 6.89 6.22
C LEU A 192 7.51 6.80 4.91
N ARG A 193 7.84 7.96 4.36
CA ARG A 193 8.78 8.11 3.23
C ARG A 193 9.60 9.37 3.39
N PHE A 194 10.89 9.29 3.07
CA PHE A 194 11.75 10.46 2.97
C PHE A 194 11.50 11.18 1.66
N SER A 195 11.58 12.53 1.69
CA SER A 195 11.61 13.30 0.44
C SER A 195 12.83 12.92 -0.39
N PRO A 196 12.79 13.06 -1.74
CA PRO A 196 13.91 12.74 -2.61
C PRO A 196 15.19 13.54 -2.29
N ASP A 197 15.05 14.75 -1.77
CA ASP A 197 16.19 15.56 -1.31
C ASP A 197 16.70 15.19 0.11
N GLY A 198 16.07 14.21 0.76
CA GLY A 198 16.42 13.70 2.08
C GLY A 198 16.14 14.65 3.25
N LYS A 199 15.54 15.83 3.04
CA LYS A 199 15.37 16.84 4.10
C LYS A 199 14.11 16.74 4.91
N SER A 200 13.15 15.93 4.46
CA SER A 200 11.86 15.80 5.13
C SER A 200 11.42 14.34 5.21
N ILE A 201 10.59 14.03 6.21
CA ILE A 201 9.84 12.78 6.28
C ILE A 201 8.36 13.10 6.14
N PHE A 202 7.68 12.32 5.32
CA PHE A 202 6.22 12.31 5.20
C PHE A 202 5.67 11.11 5.94
N VAL A 203 4.64 11.33 6.76
CA VAL A 203 3.99 10.26 7.54
C VAL A 203 2.50 10.33 7.31
N SER A 204 1.91 9.20 6.89
CA SER A 204 0.46 9.06 6.79
C SER A 204 -0.15 8.71 8.15
N VAL A 205 -1.26 9.37 8.49
CA VAL A 205 -2.01 9.18 9.74
C VAL A 205 -3.48 9.04 9.40
N GLY A 206 -4.02 7.84 9.56
CA GLY A 206 -5.45 7.59 9.32
C GLY A 206 -6.35 8.12 10.42
N SER A 207 -7.66 8.17 10.15
CA SER A 207 -8.69 8.58 11.10
C SER A 207 -8.77 7.64 12.31
N GLU A 208 -9.40 8.07 13.37
CA GLU A 208 -9.74 7.22 14.50
C GLU A 208 -10.96 6.36 14.19
N GLY A 209 -12.01 6.98 13.65
CA GLY A 209 -13.27 6.33 13.32
C GLY A 209 -13.54 6.15 11.83
N ASN A 210 -14.73 5.64 11.54
CA ASN A 210 -15.21 5.53 10.17
C ASN A 210 -15.60 6.90 9.60
N LEU A 211 -16.27 7.73 10.40
CA LEU A 211 -16.77 9.04 10.02
C LEU A 211 -16.97 9.89 11.26
N ASP A 212 -16.19 10.96 11.41
CA ASP A 212 -16.32 11.97 12.49
C ASP A 212 -15.46 13.20 12.15
N GLU A 213 -15.64 14.31 12.86
CA GLU A 213 -14.71 15.43 12.89
C GLU A 213 -13.60 15.12 13.90
N GLU A 214 -12.38 14.95 13.43
CA GLU A 214 -11.24 14.55 14.27
C GLU A 214 -10.13 15.60 14.27
N PRO A 215 -9.44 15.78 15.41
CA PRO A 215 -8.33 16.72 15.47
C PRO A 215 -7.13 16.22 14.67
N LEU A 216 -6.35 17.14 14.11
CA LEU A 216 -5.05 16.81 13.52
C LEU A 216 -4.14 16.14 14.56
N PRO A 217 -3.31 15.20 14.12
CA PRO A 217 -2.93 14.86 12.76
C PRO A 217 -3.78 13.74 12.11
N ARG A 218 -4.95 13.42 12.63
CA ARG A 218 -5.81 12.38 12.06
C ARG A 218 -6.25 12.72 10.62
N ALA A 219 -6.51 11.68 9.81
CA ALA A 219 -6.97 11.74 8.43
C ALA A 219 -6.11 12.67 7.54
N SER A 220 -4.78 12.54 7.65
CA SER A 220 -3.85 13.47 7.00
C SER A 220 -2.50 12.83 6.65
N ILE A 221 -1.72 13.57 5.88
CA ILE A 221 -0.29 13.34 5.70
C ILE A 221 0.45 14.51 6.35
N GLN A 222 1.37 14.19 7.26
CA GLN A 222 2.23 15.11 7.97
C GLN A 222 3.63 15.14 7.36
N ARG A 223 4.23 16.34 7.27
CA ARG A 223 5.62 16.53 6.88
C ARG A 223 6.43 16.96 8.09
N PHE A 224 7.58 16.34 8.30
CA PHE A 224 8.56 16.69 9.32
C PHE A 224 9.85 17.14 8.64
N ASP A 225 10.28 18.37 8.87
CA ASP A 225 11.59 18.85 8.45
C ASP A 225 12.68 18.27 9.36
N LEU A 226 13.68 17.62 8.79
CA LEU A 226 14.72 16.91 9.55
C LEU A 226 15.76 17.84 10.18
N VAL A 227 15.89 19.08 9.68
CA VAL A 227 16.85 20.06 10.18
C VAL A 227 16.25 20.86 11.34
N SER A 228 15.05 21.39 11.16
CA SER A 228 14.38 22.21 12.18
C SER A 228 13.55 21.39 13.17
N GLY A 229 13.15 20.16 12.81
CA GLY A 229 12.19 19.35 13.56
C GLY A 229 10.75 19.86 13.45
N GLU A 230 10.47 20.83 12.56
CA GLU A 230 9.14 21.38 12.36
C GLU A 230 8.19 20.35 11.75
N GLN A 231 7.00 20.24 12.34
CA GLN A 231 5.88 19.45 11.79
C GLN A 231 4.90 20.39 11.10
N THR A 232 4.54 20.06 9.87
CA THR A 232 3.55 20.79 9.08
C THR A 232 2.50 19.82 8.51
N LEU A 233 1.25 20.28 8.42
CA LEU A 233 0.21 19.58 7.68
C LEU A 233 0.53 19.65 6.19
N TYR A 234 0.70 18.51 5.54
CA TYR A 234 0.95 18.46 4.10
C TYR A 234 -0.34 18.34 3.30
N ALA A 235 -1.24 17.43 3.69
CA ALA A 235 -2.57 17.26 3.10
C ALA A 235 -3.56 16.70 4.12
N ALA A 236 -4.85 16.99 3.97
CA ALA A 236 -5.92 16.59 4.88
C ALA A 236 -7.13 16.00 4.15
N GLY A 237 -8.08 15.45 4.92
CA GLY A 237 -9.29 14.86 4.36
C GLY A 237 -9.06 13.50 3.70
N LEU A 238 -7.97 12.84 4.03
CA LEU A 238 -7.62 11.48 3.60
C LEU A 238 -8.01 10.52 4.73
N ARG A 239 -9.15 9.84 4.62
CA ARG A 239 -9.69 9.02 5.72
C ARG A 239 -8.65 8.07 6.32
N ASN A 240 -8.10 7.19 5.51
CA ASN A 240 -7.03 6.29 5.92
C ASN A 240 -5.96 6.20 4.83
N PRO A 241 -5.09 7.22 4.71
CA PRO A 241 -3.94 7.13 3.81
C PRO A 241 -2.97 6.10 4.40
N VAL A 242 -2.52 5.16 3.58
CA VAL A 242 -1.61 4.09 4.05
C VAL A 242 -0.29 4.18 3.30
N GLY A 243 -0.14 3.51 2.17
CA GLY A 243 1.09 3.52 1.39
C GLY A 243 1.47 4.92 0.89
N LEU A 244 2.74 5.23 0.91
CA LEU A 244 3.33 6.48 0.40
C LEU A 244 4.49 6.16 -0.54
N ALA A 245 4.54 6.79 -1.71
CA ALA A 245 5.69 6.69 -2.60
C ALA A 245 5.88 7.98 -3.41
N PHE A 246 7.12 8.38 -3.63
CA PHE A 246 7.43 9.43 -4.59
C PHE A 246 7.52 8.84 -6.00
N PHE A 247 6.96 9.55 -6.98
CA PHE A 247 7.15 9.18 -8.37
C PHE A 247 8.64 9.36 -8.75
N PRO A 248 9.27 8.35 -9.36
CA PRO A 248 10.72 8.33 -9.58
C PRO A 248 11.25 9.62 -10.24
N GLY A 249 12.34 10.13 -9.68
CA GLY A 249 13.00 11.34 -10.19
C GLY A 249 12.26 12.67 -9.96
N THR A 250 11.20 12.67 -9.13
CA THR A 250 10.39 13.87 -8.85
C THR A 250 10.07 14.05 -7.38
N GLU A 251 9.55 15.23 -7.00
CA GLU A 251 8.98 15.51 -5.67
C GLU A 251 7.46 15.20 -5.57
N ARG A 252 6.91 14.49 -6.54
CA ARG A 252 5.49 14.15 -6.57
C ARG A 252 5.21 12.95 -5.67
N LEU A 253 4.51 13.20 -4.57
CA LEU A 253 4.11 12.19 -3.61
C LEU A 253 2.77 11.58 -4.01
N PHE A 254 2.66 10.26 -3.97
CA PHE A 254 1.42 9.51 -4.16
C PHE A 254 1.06 8.72 -2.90
N THR A 255 -0.23 8.47 -2.72
CA THR A 255 -0.76 7.65 -1.63
C THR A 255 -1.90 6.77 -2.11
N VAL A 256 -2.14 5.70 -1.38
CA VAL A 256 -3.37 4.91 -1.46
C VAL A 256 -4.21 5.15 -0.21
N VAL A 257 -5.53 5.24 -0.40
CA VAL A 257 -6.46 5.60 0.68
C VAL A 257 -7.58 4.58 0.76
N ASN A 258 -7.88 4.15 1.98
CA ASN A 258 -9.09 3.37 2.26
C ASN A 258 -10.20 4.32 2.70
N GLU A 259 -11.29 4.31 1.94
CA GLU A 259 -12.42 5.19 2.14
C GLU A 259 -13.43 4.70 3.19
N ARG A 260 -14.42 5.53 3.48
CA ARG A 260 -15.43 5.26 4.49
C ARG A 260 -16.38 4.13 4.10
N ASP A 261 -16.81 3.39 5.12
CA ASP A 261 -17.84 2.38 5.01
C ASP A 261 -19.26 2.96 5.26
N GLY A 262 -20.27 2.19 4.87
CA GLY A 262 -21.64 2.44 5.28
C GLY A 262 -22.48 3.24 4.29
N LEU A 263 -21.99 3.56 3.09
CA LEU A 263 -22.76 4.18 2.01
C LEU A 263 -23.32 3.16 1.00
N GLY A 264 -22.97 1.91 1.13
CA GLY A 264 -23.39 0.82 0.25
C GLY A 264 -22.29 -0.20 0.04
N ASP A 265 -22.58 -1.27 -0.69
CA ASP A 265 -21.62 -2.32 -1.02
C ASP A 265 -20.60 -1.86 -2.09
N GLU A 266 -21.00 -0.93 -2.96
CA GLU A 266 -20.18 -0.44 -4.07
C GLU A 266 -19.69 1.00 -3.86
N LEU A 267 -19.92 1.58 -2.66
CA LEU A 267 -19.55 2.94 -2.32
C LEU A 267 -18.99 2.99 -0.89
N VAL A 268 -17.82 3.55 -0.63
CA VAL A 268 -16.97 4.43 -1.47
C VAL A 268 -15.79 3.60 -1.99
N PRO A 269 -15.42 3.71 -3.28
CA PRO A 269 -14.17 3.19 -3.81
C PRO A 269 -12.95 3.65 -3.02
N ASP A 270 -12.02 2.72 -2.75
CA ASP A 270 -10.66 3.06 -2.35
C ASP A 270 -9.92 3.67 -3.55
N TYR A 271 -8.80 4.35 -3.32
CA TYR A 271 -8.15 5.04 -4.43
C TYR A 271 -6.63 5.20 -4.31
N LEU A 272 -5.99 5.50 -5.45
CA LEU A 272 -4.64 6.03 -5.57
C LEU A 272 -4.72 7.48 -6.02
N THR A 273 -3.91 8.37 -5.45
CA THR A 273 -3.86 9.78 -5.86
C THR A 273 -2.49 10.41 -5.64
N GLU A 274 -2.15 11.40 -6.49
CA GLU A 274 -1.07 12.34 -6.22
C GLU A 274 -1.48 13.27 -5.08
N VAL A 275 -0.62 13.39 -4.08
CA VAL A 275 -0.88 14.24 -2.91
C VAL A 275 -0.38 15.65 -3.16
N LYS A 276 -1.27 16.61 -3.23
CA LYS A 276 -0.92 18.03 -3.39
C LYS A 276 -0.69 18.68 -2.04
N GLN A 277 0.36 19.47 -1.92
CA GLN A 277 0.61 20.26 -0.71
C GLN A 277 -0.55 21.24 -0.47
N GLY A 278 -1.11 21.22 0.75
CA GLY A 278 -2.30 21.99 1.10
C GLY A 278 -3.60 21.42 0.55
N GLY A 279 -3.57 20.26 -0.12
CA GLY A 279 -4.74 19.60 -0.68
C GLY A 279 -5.69 19.06 0.40
N PHE A 280 -6.99 19.09 0.08
CA PHE A 280 -8.05 18.49 0.88
C PHE A 280 -8.77 17.44 0.04
N TYR A 281 -8.94 16.22 0.58
CA TYR A 281 -9.45 15.05 -0.15
C TYR A 281 -10.84 14.58 0.31
N GLY A 282 -11.51 15.37 1.13
CA GLY A 282 -12.97 15.29 1.38
C GLY A 282 -13.35 14.84 2.78
N TRP A 283 -12.79 13.77 3.29
CA TRP A 283 -13.22 13.20 4.57
C TRP A 283 -13.10 14.22 5.73
N PRO A 284 -14.14 14.36 6.62
CA PRO A 284 -15.40 13.61 6.67
C PRO A 284 -16.55 14.25 5.86
N TYR A 285 -16.34 15.39 5.20
CA TYR A 285 -17.38 16.22 4.62
C TYR A 285 -17.78 15.85 3.19
N ALA A 286 -16.87 15.21 2.45
CA ALA A 286 -17.08 14.78 1.07
C ALA A 286 -16.30 13.50 0.77
N TYR A 287 -16.58 12.89 -0.38
CA TYR A 287 -15.88 11.72 -0.89
C TYR A 287 -15.66 11.85 -2.40
N LEU A 288 -14.51 11.35 -2.90
CA LEU A 288 -14.18 11.25 -4.32
C LEU A 288 -14.44 12.53 -5.13
N GLY A 289 -13.89 13.67 -4.68
CA GLY A 289 -14.19 14.98 -5.21
C GLY A 289 -15.32 15.67 -4.47
N ALA A 290 -15.99 16.63 -5.09
CA ALA A 290 -17.00 17.47 -4.43
C ALA A 290 -18.38 16.76 -4.24
N ASN A 291 -18.37 15.46 -3.93
CA ASN A 291 -19.59 14.72 -3.57
C ASN A 291 -19.85 14.90 -2.07
N PRO A 292 -20.88 15.60 -1.62
CA PRO A 292 -21.11 15.83 -0.20
C PRO A 292 -21.44 14.52 0.52
N ASP A 293 -20.81 14.30 1.69
CA ASP A 293 -21.19 13.19 2.56
C ASP A 293 -22.63 13.40 3.07
N PRO A 294 -23.49 12.38 3.04
CA PRO A 294 -24.89 12.51 3.44
C PRO A 294 -25.10 12.96 4.89
N THR A 295 -24.09 12.79 5.76
CA THR A 295 -24.17 13.14 7.19
C THR A 295 -23.46 14.45 7.50
N PHE A 296 -22.28 14.67 6.90
CA PHE A 296 -21.37 15.77 7.25
C PHE A 296 -21.25 16.84 6.15
N GLY A 297 -21.77 16.62 4.95
CA GLY A 297 -21.57 17.51 3.79
C GLY A 297 -22.09 18.94 4.01
N ASP A 298 -23.16 19.11 4.76
CA ASP A 298 -23.75 20.43 5.03
C ASP A 298 -22.98 21.24 6.09
N ILE A 299 -22.06 20.61 6.84
CA ILE A 299 -21.30 21.26 7.92
C ILE A 299 -20.22 22.20 7.35
N ARG A 300 -19.51 21.76 6.31
CA ARG A 300 -18.42 22.52 5.70
C ARG A 300 -18.53 22.52 4.16
N PRO A 301 -19.54 23.23 3.60
CA PRO A 301 -19.73 23.29 2.15
C PRO A 301 -18.54 23.94 1.40
N ASP A 302 -17.76 24.77 2.09
CA ASP A 302 -16.51 25.31 1.60
C ASP A 302 -15.47 24.21 1.33
N LEU A 303 -15.31 23.25 2.26
CA LEU A 303 -14.41 22.11 2.11
C LEU A 303 -14.94 21.08 1.10
N VAL A 304 -16.26 20.86 1.06
CA VAL A 304 -16.88 20.03 0.00
C VAL A 304 -16.48 20.55 -1.39
N THR A 305 -16.62 21.85 -1.62
CA THR A 305 -16.27 22.49 -2.89
C THR A 305 -14.76 22.42 -3.19
N ALA A 306 -13.91 22.46 -2.15
CA ALA A 306 -12.45 22.42 -2.28
C ALA A 306 -11.88 20.99 -2.39
N THR A 307 -12.73 19.96 -2.29
CA THR A 307 -12.30 18.55 -2.31
C THR A 307 -11.70 18.17 -3.66
N LEU A 308 -10.48 17.67 -3.62
CA LEU A 308 -9.78 17.13 -4.78
C LEU A 308 -10.30 15.74 -5.15
N ALA A 309 -10.50 15.50 -6.43
CA ALA A 309 -10.80 14.16 -6.93
C ALA A 309 -9.53 13.31 -7.00
N PRO A 310 -9.57 12.03 -6.63
CA PRO A 310 -8.43 11.13 -6.79
C PRO A 310 -8.19 10.74 -8.26
N ASP A 311 -7.00 10.15 -8.51
CA ASP A 311 -6.57 9.84 -9.88
C ASP A 311 -7.05 8.47 -10.38
N VAL A 312 -7.08 7.43 -9.51
CA VAL A 312 -7.49 6.07 -9.87
C VAL A 312 -8.35 5.48 -8.77
N LEU A 313 -9.54 5.01 -9.13
CA LEU A 313 -10.45 4.34 -8.21
C LEU A 313 -10.22 2.83 -8.24
N PHE A 314 -10.12 2.21 -7.05
CA PHE A 314 -10.19 0.76 -6.87
C PHE A 314 -11.61 0.35 -6.49
N ALA A 315 -12.00 -0.89 -6.74
CA ALA A 315 -13.29 -1.39 -6.25
C ALA A 315 -13.46 -1.08 -4.76
N ALA A 316 -14.66 -0.66 -4.37
CA ALA A 316 -14.96 -0.33 -2.98
C ALA A 316 -14.53 -1.44 -2.03
N HIS A 317 -13.99 -1.07 -0.86
CA HIS A 317 -13.56 -2.03 0.17
C HIS A 317 -12.34 -2.91 -0.19
N SER A 318 -11.60 -2.61 -1.28
CA SER A 318 -10.40 -3.37 -1.68
C SER A 318 -9.27 -3.33 -0.67
N ALA A 319 -9.26 -2.35 0.23
CA ALA A 319 -8.27 -2.12 1.28
C ALA A 319 -6.84 -1.99 0.72
N ALA A 320 -6.59 -0.93 -0.04
CA ALA A 320 -5.27 -0.61 -0.58
C ALA A 320 -4.31 -0.23 0.56
N LEU A 321 -3.20 -0.97 0.75
CA LEU A 321 -2.34 -0.85 1.92
C LEU A 321 -0.93 -0.32 1.63
N ASP A 322 -0.40 -0.57 0.44
CA ASP A 322 0.92 -0.07 0.06
C ASP A 322 1.01 0.16 -1.44
N LEU A 323 1.97 1.00 -1.85
CA LEU A 323 2.31 1.21 -3.24
C LEU A 323 3.81 1.40 -3.40
N VAL A 324 4.34 0.93 -4.54
CA VAL A 324 5.71 1.21 -4.98
C VAL A 324 5.68 1.57 -6.47
N PHE A 325 6.57 2.45 -6.90
CA PHE A 325 6.82 2.71 -8.30
C PHE A 325 8.00 1.88 -8.77
N TYR A 326 7.83 1.10 -9.83
CA TYR A 326 8.91 0.31 -10.37
C TYR A 326 9.87 1.17 -11.22
N ASP A 327 11.10 1.30 -10.79
CA ASP A 327 12.18 2.00 -11.51
C ASP A 327 13.39 1.09 -11.83
N GLY A 328 13.25 -0.22 -11.52
CA GLY A 328 14.27 -1.23 -11.71
C GLY A 328 14.52 -1.59 -13.18
N VAL A 329 15.38 -2.60 -13.37
CA VAL A 329 15.78 -3.11 -14.70
C VAL A 329 15.45 -4.59 -14.91
N GLN A 330 14.85 -5.24 -13.91
CA GLN A 330 14.54 -6.67 -13.94
C GLN A 330 13.25 -6.97 -14.73
N PHE A 331 12.21 -6.13 -14.54
CA PHE A 331 10.97 -6.25 -15.30
C PHE A 331 11.13 -5.65 -16.72
N PRO A 332 10.28 -6.02 -17.67
CA PRO A 332 10.25 -5.40 -19.00
C PRO A 332 10.14 -3.86 -18.90
N VAL A 333 10.70 -3.17 -19.89
CA VAL A 333 10.78 -1.70 -19.90
C VAL A 333 9.41 -1.02 -19.78
N ASP A 334 8.35 -1.65 -20.25
CA ASP A 334 6.96 -1.14 -20.22
C ASP A 334 6.37 -1.09 -18.79
N TYR A 335 7.09 -1.64 -17.81
CA TYR A 335 6.69 -1.57 -16.40
C TYR A 335 7.34 -0.40 -15.66
N ARG A 336 8.34 0.26 -16.26
CA ARG A 336 9.05 1.35 -15.61
C ARG A 336 8.17 2.59 -15.44
N GLY A 337 8.16 3.11 -14.24
CA GLY A 337 7.32 4.25 -13.86
C GLY A 337 5.91 3.86 -13.46
N ASP A 338 5.52 2.60 -13.60
CA ASP A 338 4.22 2.13 -13.15
C ASP A 338 4.18 1.89 -11.65
N ALA A 339 3.00 2.07 -11.07
CA ALA A 339 2.77 1.77 -9.66
C ALA A 339 2.25 0.34 -9.49
N PHE A 340 2.76 -0.35 -8.47
CA PHE A 340 2.20 -1.60 -7.96
C PHE A 340 1.54 -1.32 -6.63
N VAL A 341 0.30 -1.82 -6.46
CA VAL A 341 -0.51 -1.57 -5.27
C VAL A 341 -0.95 -2.88 -4.65
N ALA A 342 -0.72 -3.02 -3.34
CA ALA A 342 -1.20 -4.15 -2.56
C ALA A 342 -2.65 -3.92 -2.12
N LEU A 343 -3.59 -4.67 -2.70
CA LEU A 343 -4.98 -4.71 -2.29
C LEU A 343 -5.17 -5.86 -1.29
N HIS A 344 -5.34 -5.50 -0.01
CA HIS A 344 -5.43 -6.47 1.09
C HIS A 344 -6.70 -7.33 1.03
N GLY A 345 -7.76 -6.77 0.48
CA GLY A 345 -9.04 -7.42 0.30
C GLY A 345 -10.08 -7.08 1.37
N SER A 346 -11.33 -7.15 0.94
CA SER A 346 -12.50 -6.69 1.68
C SER A 346 -12.80 -7.55 2.92
N TRP A 347 -13.49 -6.95 3.88
CA TRP A 347 -14.16 -7.64 4.99
C TRP A 347 -15.67 -7.34 5.01
N ASN A 348 -16.10 -6.46 4.13
CA ASN A 348 -17.43 -5.83 4.12
C ASN A 348 -17.96 -5.61 2.69
N ALA A 349 -17.66 -6.52 1.76
CA ALA A 349 -18.23 -6.56 0.42
C ALA A 349 -19.06 -7.84 0.22
N ALA A 350 -20.24 -7.74 -0.38
CA ALA A 350 -21.12 -8.88 -0.67
C ALA A 350 -20.40 -9.89 -1.56
N THR A 351 -19.73 -9.40 -2.60
CA THR A 351 -18.75 -10.17 -3.35
C THR A 351 -17.35 -9.74 -2.94
N PRO A 352 -16.53 -10.66 -2.39
CA PRO A 352 -15.17 -10.33 -1.98
C PRO A 352 -14.40 -9.66 -3.09
N THR A 353 -13.61 -8.63 -2.75
CA THR A 353 -12.78 -7.87 -3.69
C THR A 353 -11.40 -7.59 -3.10
N GLY A 354 -10.44 -7.17 -3.93
CA GLY A 354 -9.05 -7.05 -3.53
C GLY A 354 -8.35 -8.42 -3.51
N TYR A 355 -7.59 -8.75 -2.47
CA TYR A 355 -6.79 -9.99 -2.31
C TYR A 355 -5.81 -10.22 -3.47
N LYS A 356 -5.14 -9.17 -3.93
CA LYS A 356 -4.25 -9.18 -5.08
C LYS A 356 -3.23 -8.05 -5.05
N ILE A 357 -2.23 -8.13 -5.91
CA ILE A 357 -1.42 -6.96 -6.25
C ILE A 357 -1.84 -6.52 -7.64
N VAL A 358 -2.02 -5.23 -7.82
CA VAL A 358 -2.42 -4.65 -9.09
C VAL A 358 -1.33 -3.72 -9.62
N ARG A 359 -1.26 -3.59 -10.95
CA ARG A 359 -0.47 -2.59 -11.66
C ARG A 359 -1.38 -1.44 -12.07
N VAL A 360 -0.93 -0.22 -11.81
CA VAL A 360 -1.48 1.02 -12.35
C VAL A 360 -0.47 1.56 -13.34
N ALA A 361 -0.81 1.55 -14.61
CA ALA A 361 0.06 2.08 -15.65
C ALA A 361 0.12 3.62 -15.60
N PHE A 362 1.31 4.16 -15.88
CA PHE A 362 1.56 5.59 -15.93
C PHE A 362 2.05 5.99 -17.33
N ASP A 363 1.47 7.06 -17.86
CA ASP A 363 1.89 7.68 -19.10
C ASP A 363 2.33 9.11 -18.82
N GLU A 364 3.53 9.51 -19.27
CA GLU A 364 4.13 10.81 -18.98
C GLU A 364 4.05 11.22 -17.50
N GLY A 365 4.18 10.24 -16.60
CA GLY A 365 4.13 10.43 -15.14
C GLY A 365 2.71 10.65 -14.58
N LYS A 366 1.66 10.36 -15.34
CA LYS A 366 0.26 10.39 -14.88
C LYS A 366 -0.36 9.00 -14.95
N PRO A 367 -1.14 8.60 -13.94
CA PRO A 367 -1.85 7.33 -14.03
C PRO A 367 -2.91 7.37 -15.14
N VAL A 368 -3.09 6.24 -15.83
CA VAL A 368 -4.01 6.16 -16.98
C VAL A 368 -5.49 5.98 -16.58
N GLY A 369 -5.82 6.06 -15.29
CA GLY A 369 -7.20 5.98 -14.78
C GLY A 369 -7.75 4.57 -14.64
N SER A 370 -6.93 3.54 -14.84
CA SER A 370 -7.31 2.14 -14.71
C SER A 370 -6.22 1.33 -14.04
N TYR A 371 -6.55 0.12 -13.60
CA TYR A 371 -5.58 -0.82 -13.01
C TYR A 371 -5.79 -2.23 -13.54
N GLU A 372 -4.77 -3.07 -13.47
CA GLU A 372 -4.84 -4.47 -13.89
C GLU A 372 -4.30 -5.41 -12.82
N THR A 373 -4.82 -6.64 -12.79
CA THR A 373 -4.36 -7.68 -11.87
C THR A 373 -2.97 -8.16 -12.27
N PHE A 374 -1.99 -7.95 -11.37
CA PHE A 374 -0.60 -8.37 -11.56
C PHE A 374 -0.27 -9.65 -10.79
N VAL A 375 -0.69 -9.77 -9.51
CA VAL A 375 -0.55 -11.01 -8.73
C VAL A 375 -1.89 -11.40 -8.17
N ALA A 376 -2.32 -12.64 -8.43
CA ALA A 376 -3.54 -13.25 -7.88
C ALA A 376 -3.24 -14.58 -7.18
N GLY A 377 -4.28 -15.20 -6.58
CA GLY A 377 -4.18 -16.49 -5.90
C GLY A 377 -4.04 -16.39 -4.37
N PHE A 378 -4.19 -15.20 -3.79
CA PHE A 378 -4.39 -15.04 -2.35
C PHE A 378 -5.76 -15.54 -1.91
N TRP A 379 -6.79 -15.24 -2.69
CA TRP A 379 -8.14 -15.80 -2.54
C TRP A 379 -8.20 -17.15 -3.25
N THR A 380 -8.45 -18.22 -2.50
CA THR A 380 -8.37 -19.60 -2.99
C THR A 380 -9.72 -20.18 -3.34
N GLU A 381 -10.76 -19.89 -2.55
CA GLU A 381 -12.11 -20.43 -2.75
C GLU A 381 -13.17 -19.67 -1.92
N GLY A 382 -14.44 -19.98 -2.17
CA GLY A 382 -15.58 -19.43 -1.43
C GLY A 382 -15.87 -17.97 -1.78
N GLN A 383 -17.08 -17.50 -1.49
CA GLN A 383 -17.48 -16.11 -1.71
C GLN A 383 -18.14 -15.49 -0.46
N ALA A 384 -18.75 -16.27 0.37
CA ALA A 384 -19.41 -15.79 1.58
C ALA A 384 -19.23 -16.81 2.72
N PRO A 385 -18.10 -16.81 3.40
CA PRO A 385 -16.93 -15.94 3.25
C PRO A 385 -15.93 -16.41 2.16
N ALA A 386 -15.08 -15.49 1.70
CA ALA A 386 -13.87 -15.82 0.97
C ALA A 386 -12.91 -16.60 1.89
N ARG A 387 -12.26 -17.64 1.35
CA ARG A 387 -11.16 -18.36 2.02
C ARG A 387 -9.86 -17.96 1.38
N VAL A 388 -8.95 -17.43 2.17
CA VAL A 388 -7.71 -16.81 1.66
C VAL A 388 -6.48 -17.47 2.27
N GLY A 389 -5.51 -17.83 1.45
CA GLY A 389 -4.21 -18.35 1.88
C GLY A 389 -3.19 -17.28 2.29
N GLY A 390 -3.65 -16.04 2.39
CA GLY A 390 -2.87 -14.85 2.74
C GLY A 390 -3.55 -13.59 2.21
N ARG A 391 -3.01 -12.42 2.59
CA ARG A 391 -3.52 -11.10 2.16
C ARG A 391 -2.32 -10.20 1.87
N ALA A 392 -2.30 -9.54 0.70
CA ALA A 392 -1.23 -8.62 0.34
C ALA A 392 -1.19 -7.43 1.32
N ALA A 393 0.00 -6.98 1.70
CA ALA A 393 0.17 -5.87 2.64
C ALA A 393 1.28 -4.91 2.20
N GLY A 394 2.55 -5.19 2.52
CA GLY A 394 3.68 -4.34 2.17
C GLY A 394 4.33 -4.75 0.84
N LEU A 395 4.95 -3.79 0.17
CA LEU A 395 5.71 -3.95 -1.06
C LEU A 395 7.10 -3.34 -0.91
N ALA A 396 8.11 -3.93 -1.55
CA ALA A 396 9.46 -3.38 -1.67
C ALA A 396 10.07 -3.75 -3.04
N LEU A 397 11.06 -2.97 -3.46
CA LEU A 397 11.85 -3.17 -4.67
C LEU A 397 13.32 -3.36 -4.30
#